data_c0049e7e38d1fd192ac4908aaa2119ca
#
_entry.id   c0049e7e38d1fd192ac4908aaa2119ca
#
_cell.length_a   1.000
_cell.length_b   1.000
_cell.length_c   1.000
_cell.angle_alpha   90.00
_cell.angle_beta   90.00
_cell.angle_gamma   90.00
#
_symmetry.space_group_name_H-M   'P 1'
#
loop_
_entity.id
_entity.type
_entity.pdbx_description
1 polymer ?
#
loop_
_entity_poly.entity_id
_entity_poly.type
_entity_poly.pdbx_seq_one_letter_code
_entity_poly.pdbx_strand_id
1 'polypeptide(L)'
;MVQAEAKNDKRGDLFAVRSLLFLPASNPRAVAKARQAGADLVVLDLEDAVKPEDKADARKAAIEAVADAWAAPVAVRINGVGTEWHSLDLDAVDRSKADFAIIPRAISARLVRGIAEAVAKPVLAMIETAAGVLAASQIADCCAGLIAGTNDLRADLRLPLDATREPISTALQMIVLAARAADIAAFDGVFNSLEDVEGFLAEAEAGRRLGFDGKSLIHPNQIAPCHRAFAPSSAEVDRAKALVEAFHGGAERFGNEMIERMHVEAARRVLKRASQ
;
A
#
# COMPACT_ATOMS: atom_id res chain seq x y z
N MET A 1 25.95 -3.50 -6.57
CA MET A 1 26.00 -3.30 -5.10
C MET A 1 25.33 -1.98 -4.68
N VAL A 2 25.64 -0.82 -5.26
CA VAL A 2 25.04 0.49 -4.88
C VAL A 2 23.51 0.56 -5.11
N GLN A 3 22.98 -0.06 -6.18
CA GLN A 3 21.52 -0.09 -6.45
C GLN A 3 20.73 -1.01 -5.49
N ALA A 4 21.35 -2.02 -4.89
CA ALA A 4 20.69 -2.91 -3.92
C ALA A 4 20.55 -2.23 -2.55
N GLU A 5 21.51 -1.39 -2.15
CA GLU A 5 21.43 -0.63 -0.91
C GLU A 5 20.37 0.49 -0.95
N ALA A 6 20.25 1.20 -2.09
CA ALA A 6 19.20 2.22 -2.28
C ALA A 6 17.77 1.61 -2.31
N LYS A 7 17.60 0.39 -2.86
CA LYS A 7 16.32 -0.33 -2.81
C LYS A 7 15.94 -0.76 -1.38
N ASN A 8 16.93 -1.04 -0.52
CA ASN A 8 16.68 -1.49 0.85
C ASN A 8 16.24 -0.33 1.77
N ASP A 9 16.72 0.88 1.54
CA ASP A 9 16.34 2.07 2.30
C ASP A 9 14.86 2.46 2.06
N LYS A 10 14.43 2.49 0.81
CA LYS A 10 13.02 2.77 0.45
C LYS A 10 12.02 1.68 0.89
N ARG A 11 12.45 0.42 1.08
CA ARG A 11 11.61 -0.65 1.64
C ARG A 11 11.31 -0.44 3.12
N GLY A 12 12.27 0.06 3.89
CA GLY A 12 12.09 0.39 5.30
C GLY A 12 11.01 1.45 5.52
N ASP A 13 10.96 2.45 4.67
CA ASP A 13 10.00 3.54 4.76
C ASP A 13 8.57 3.12 4.46
N LEU A 14 8.35 2.12 3.58
CA LEU A 14 7.00 1.65 3.24
C LEU A 14 6.26 1.01 4.42
N PHE A 15 6.95 0.40 5.37
CA PHE A 15 6.31 -0.11 6.59
C PHE A 15 5.76 1.01 7.49
N ALA A 16 6.22 2.24 7.30
CA ALA A 16 5.74 3.42 8.03
C ALA A 16 4.50 4.06 7.38
N VAL A 17 4.26 3.78 6.10
CA VAL A 17 3.16 4.36 5.31
C VAL A 17 1.81 3.79 5.78
N ARG A 18 0.91 4.66 6.26
CA ARG A 18 -0.45 4.31 6.70
C ARG A 18 -1.49 4.61 5.63
N SER A 19 -1.23 5.61 4.80
CA SER A 19 -2.20 6.13 3.84
C SER A 19 -1.60 6.29 2.44
N LEU A 20 -2.23 5.65 1.45
CA LEU A 20 -1.93 5.79 0.02
C LEU A 20 -3.09 6.54 -0.62
N LEU A 21 -2.95 7.84 -0.86
CA LEU A 21 -4.02 8.65 -1.44
C LEU A 21 -4.00 8.56 -2.97
N PHE A 22 -4.96 7.86 -3.54
CA PHE A 22 -5.18 7.78 -4.98
C PHE A 22 -5.99 8.98 -5.48
N LEU A 23 -5.56 9.56 -6.59
CA LEU A 23 -6.27 10.63 -7.27
C LEU A 23 -5.99 10.62 -8.78
N PRO A 24 -7.00 10.98 -9.61
CA PRO A 24 -6.80 11.04 -11.05
C PRO A 24 -5.76 12.10 -11.42
N ALA A 25 -4.74 11.71 -12.17
CA ALA A 25 -3.70 12.65 -12.63
C ALA A 25 -4.27 13.71 -13.59
N SER A 26 -5.41 13.44 -14.23
CA SER A 26 -6.15 14.38 -15.07
C SER A 26 -6.83 15.54 -14.30
N ASN A 27 -6.79 15.51 -12.93
CA ASN A 27 -7.43 16.54 -12.12
C ASN A 27 -6.39 17.43 -11.41
N PRO A 28 -5.98 18.56 -12.00
CA PRO A 28 -4.93 19.42 -11.43
C PRO A 28 -5.31 20.04 -10.08
N ARG A 29 -6.62 20.24 -9.82
CA ARG A 29 -7.09 20.74 -8.52
C ARG A 29 -6.91 19.68 -7.42
N ALA A 30 -7.21 18.42 -7.72
CA ALA A 30 -6.97 17.32 -6.79
C ALA A 30 -5.48 17.14 -6.50
N VAL A 31 -4.63 17.19 -7.54
CA VAL A 31 -3.18 17.11 -7.43
C VAL A 31 -2.63 18.25 -6.53
N ALA A 32 -3.07 19.49 -6.75
CA ALA A 32 -2.65 20.62 -5.93
C ALA A 32 -3.06 20.49 -4.46
N LYS A 33 -4.28 20.02 -4.19
CA LYS A 33 -4.77 19.76 -2.82
C LYS A 33 -4.01 18.60 -2.13
N ALA A 34 -3.68 17.54 -2.87
CA ALA A 34 -2.99 16.38 -2.32
C ALA A 34 -1.59 16.72 -1.77
N ARG A 35 -0.92 17.74 -2.31
CA ARG A 35 0.40 18.21 -1.82
C ARG A 35 0.39 18.63 -0.34
N GLN A 36 -0.76 19.09 0.16
CA GLN A 36 -0.95 19.59 1.53
C GLN A 36 -1.89 18.70 2.35
N ALA A 37 -2.36 17.59 1.79
CA ALA A 37 -3.38 16.75 2.44
C ALA A 37 -2.82 15.92 3.60
N GLY A 38 -1.49 15.73 3.70
CA GLY A 38 -0.85 14.99 4.77
C GLY A 38 -0.94 13.46 4.62
N ALA A 39 -1.19 12.95 3.41
CA ALA A 39 -1.05 11.52 3.14
C ALA A 39 0.41 11.09 3.22
N ASP A 40 0.66 9.86 3.71
CA ASP A 40 2.01 9.31 3.82
C ASP A 40 2.61 8.91 2.45
N LEU A 41 1.75 8.62 1.46
CA LEU A 41 2.11 8.40 0.06
C LEU A 41 0.98 8.91 -0.84
N VAL A 42 1.32 9.61 -1.93
CA VAL A 42 0.36 10.08 -2.93
C VAL A 42 0.49 9.24 -4.20
N VAL A 43 -0.64 8.84 -4.77
CA VAL A 43 -0.70 8.05 -6.00
C VAL A 43 -1.38 8.87 -7.10
N LEU A 44 -0.62 9.24 -8.12
CA LEU A 44 -1.16 9.82 -9.34
C LEU A 44 -1.62 8.69 -10.26
N ASP A 45 -2.93 8.60 -10.44
CA ASP A 45 -3.55 7.52 -11.18
C ASP A 45 -3.67 7.84 -12.66
N LEU A 46 -3.18 6.93 -13.51
CA LEU A 46 -3.37 6.97 -14.98
C LEU A 46 -4.37 5.91 -15.45
N GLU A 47 -4.84 5.04 -14.54
CA GLU A 47 -5.69 3.91 -14.86
C GLU A 47 -7.18 4.25 -14.67
N ASP A 48 -7.89 3.54 -13.81
CA ASP A 48 -9.36 3.56 -13.70
C ASP A 48 -9.96 4.94 -13.41
N ALA A 49 -9.23 5.80 -12.68
CA ALA A 49 -9.71 7.14 -12.38
C ALA A 49 -9.62 8.12 -13.58
N VAL A 50 -9.07 7.69 -14.71
CA VAL A 50 -8.87 8.52 -15.91
C VAL A 50 -9.62 7.93 -17.10
N LYS A 51 -10.42 8.75 -17.78
CA LYS A 51 -11.15 8.32 -18.99
C LYS A 51 -10.19 8.00 -20.14
N PRO A 52 -10.57 7.11 -21.08
CA PRO A 52 -9.75 6.77 -22.24
C PRO A 52 -9.23 7.97 -23.01
N GLU A 53 -10.09 8.92 -23.31
CA GLU A 53 -9.77 10.15 -24.05
C GLU A 53 -8.78 11.06 -23.33
N ASP A 54 -8.72 11.00 -22.00
CA ASP A 54 -7.88 11.87 -21.17
C ASP A 54 -6.52 11.24 -20.80
N LYS A 55 -6.26 9.96 -21.18
CA LYS A 55 -5.07 9.22 -20.76
C LYS A 55 -3.75 9.89 -21.14
N ALA A 56 -3.66 10.44 -22.33
CA ALA A 56 -2.44 11.10 -22.83
C ALA A 56 -2.14 12.37 -22.01
N ASP A 57 -3.16 13.19 -21.78
CA ASP A 57 -3.02 14.44 -21.01
C ASP A 57 -2.77 14.15 -19.52
N ALA A 58 -3.42 13.14 -18.95
CA ALA A 58 -3.19 12.68 -17.58
C ALA A 58 -1.74 12.21 -17.37
N ARG A 59 -1.18 11.45 -18.33
CA ARG A 59 0.22 11.04 -18.30
C ARG A 59 1.15 12.25 -18.26
N LYS A 60 0.96 13.21 -19.16
CA LYS A 60 1.75 14.43 -19.20
C LYS A 60 1.64 15.19 -17.88
N ALA A 61 0.42 15.40 -17.37
CA ALA A 61 0.18 16.08 -16.11
C ALA A 61 0.82 15.36 -14.91
N ALA A 62 0.78 14.01 -14.86
CA ALA A 62 1.44 13.24 -13.82
C ALA A 62 2.96 13.45 -13.82
N ILE A 63 3.60 13.40 -15.00
CA ILE A 63 5.06 13.57 -15.12
C ILE A 63 5.48 14.99 -14.76
N GLU A 64 4.72 16.01 -15.14
CA GLU A 64 4.93 17.40 -14.72
C GLU A 64 4.76 17.52 -13.19
N ALA A 65 3.72 16.93 -12.63
CA ALA A 65 3.45 17.02 -11.19
C ALA A 65 4.53 16.36 -10.33
N VAL A 66 5.07 15.21 -10.73
CA VAL A 66 6.15 14.54 -9.97
C VAL A 66 7.51 15.23 -10.12
N ALA A 67 7.66 16.17 -11.08
CA ALA A 67 8.87 16.97 -11.21
C ALA A 67 9.01 18.03 -10.10
N ASP A 68 7.88 18.43 -9.51
CA ASP A 68 7.83 19.39 -8.41
C ASP A 68 8.19 18.74 -7.06
N ALA A 69 8.41 19.59 -6.03
CA ALA A 69 8.65 19.12 -4.68
C ALA A 69 7.36 18.62 -4.01
N TRP A 70 7.44 17.46 -3.35
CA TRP A 70 6.40 16.87 -2.54
C TRP A 70 6.92 16.57 -1.13
N ALA A 71 6.09 16.81 -0.13
CA ALA A 71 6.41 16.46 1.26
C ALA A 71 6.40 14.95 1.49
N ALA A 72 5.50 14.23 0.80
CA ALA A 72 5.40 12.77 0.83
C ALA A 72 5.96 12.16 -0.47
N PRO A 73 6.38 10.89 -0.46
CA PRO A 73 6.69 10.14 -1.67
C PRO A 73 5.51 10.11 -2.64
N VAL A 74 5.81 10.07 -3.95
CA VAL A 74 4.79 10.04 -4.99
C VAL A 74 4.96 8.80 -5.87
N ALA A 75 3.89 8.04 -6.01
CA ALA A 75 3.78 6.93 -6.94
C ALA A 75 2.94 7.31 -8.16
N VAL A 76 3.17 6.64 -9.28
CA VAL A 76 2.28 6.71 -10.46
C VAL A 76 1.72 5.32 -10.72
N ARG A 77 0.39 5.18 -10.73
CA ARG A 77 -0.27 3.94 -11.17
C ARG A 77 -0.40 4.00 -12.69
N ILE A 78 0.29 3.08 -13.38
CA ILE A 78 0.27 2.94 -14.83
C ILE A 78 -0.96 2.16 -15.30
N ASN A 79 -1.29 2.26 -16.57
CA ASN A 79 -2.31 1.40 -17.18
C ASN A 79 -1.85 -0.05 -17.29
N GLY A 80 -2.80 -0.98 -17.21
CA GLY A 80 -2.54 -2.41 -17.23
C GLY A 80 -1.89 -2.91 -18.52
N VAL A 81 -1.14 -4.00 -18.42
CA VAL A 81 -0.54 -4.69 -19.57
C VAL A 81 -1.63 -5.11 -20.56
N GLY A 82 -1.36 -4.92 -21.84
CA GLY A 82 -2.30 -5.22 -22.93
C GLY A 82 -3.18 -4.04 -23.34
N THR A 83 -3.15 -2.93 -22.62
CA THR A 83 -3.77 -1.67 -23.06
C THR A 83 -2.82 -0.89 -23.99
N GLU A 84 -3.37 -0.07 -24.86
CA GLU A 84 -2.59 0.79 -25.76
C GLU A 84 -1.74 1.85 -25.01
N TRP A 85 -2.07 2.15 -23.78
CA TRP A 85 -1.42 3.17 -22.95
C TRP A 85 -0.22 2.64 -22.16
N HIS A 86 -0.18 1.33 -21.90
CA HIS A 86 0.78 0.71 -20.98
C HIS A 86 2.25 1.07 -21.29
N SER A 87 2.67 0.86 -22.53
CA SER A 87 4.08 1.08 -22.89
C SER A 87 4.48 2.56 -22.81
N LEU A 88 3.56 3.46 -23.14
CA LEU A 88 3.79 4.90 -23.06
C LEU A 88 3.86 5.39 -21.61
N ASP A 89 3.03 4.81 -20.72
CA ASP A 89 3.07 5.11 -19.29
C ASP A 89 4.39 4.63 -18.68
N LEU A 90 4.80 3.41 -19.02
CA LEU A 90 6.03 2.80 -18.55
C LEU A 90 7.25 3.67 -18.89
N ASP A 91 7.39 4.06 -20.16
CA ASP A 91 8.45 4.95 -20.63
C ASP A 91 8.45 6.31 -19.92
N ALA A 92 7.26 6.88 -19.71
CA ALA A 92 7.11 8.17 -19.07
C ALA A 92 7.47 8.10 -17.57
N VAL A 93 7.03 7.06 -16.88
CA VAL A 93 7.32 6.87 -15.45
C VAL A 93 8.79 6.56 -15.23
N ASP A 94 9.42 5.75 -16.08
CA ASP A 94 10.86 5.45 -15.98
C ASP A 94 11.69 6.73 -15.97
N ARG A 95 11.41 7.66 -16.87
CA ARG A 95 12.13 8.95 -17.02
C ARG A 95 11.72 10.03 -16.02
N SER A 96 10.69 9.79 -15.21
CA SER A 96 10.13 10.78 -14.27
C SER A 96 10.87 10.82 -12.94
N LYS A 97 10.47 11.75 -12.06
CA LYS A 97 10.90 11.83 -10.67
C LYS A 97 9.96 11.09 -9.70
N ALA A 98 9.03 10.28 -10.18
CA ALA A 98 8.21 9.44 -9.33
C ALA A 98 9.08 8.53 -8.45
N ASP A 99 8.71 8.36 -7.18
CA ASP A 99 9.43 7.50 -6.24
C ASP A 99 9.11 6.02 -6.47
N PHE A 100 7.87 5.73 -6.89
CA PHE A 100 7.37 4.39 -7.13
C PHE A 100 6.54 4.33 -8.40
N ALA A 101 6.51 3.15 -9.05
CA ALA A 101 5.49 2.79 -10.02
C ALA A 101 4.50 1.79 -9.39
N ILE A 102 3.20 1.93 -9.67
CA ILE A 102 2.19 0.96 -9.24
C ILE A 102 1.70 0.19 -10.45
N ILE A 103 1.77 -1.13 -10.35
CA ILE A 103 1.37 -2.08 -11.39
C ILE A 103 -0.03 -2.59 -11.05
N PRO A 104 -1.07 -2.23 -11.83
CA PRO A 104 -2.39 -2.82 -11.66
C PRO A 104 -2.42 -4.25 -12.20
N ARG A 105 -3.40 -5.03 -11.76
CA ARG A 105 -3.69 -6.40 -12.22
C ARG A 105 -2.44 -7.30 -12.26
N ALA A 106 -1.65 -7.27 -11.20
CA ALA A 106 -0.47 -8.11 -11.06
C ALA A 106 -0.89 -9.58 -10.94
N ILE A 107 -0.75 -10.36 -12.01
CA ILE A 107 -1.22 -11.76 -12.10
C ILE A 107 -0.10 -12.80 -12.09
N SER A 108 1.16 -12.38 -12.21
CA SER A 108 2.30 -13.30 -12.17
C SER A 108 3.62 -12.58 -11.86
N ALA A 109 4.56 -13.28 -11.26
CA ALA A 109 5.92 -12.79 -11.02
C ALA A 109 6.66 -12.40 -12.31
N ARG A 110 6.43 -13.13 -13.41
CA ARG A 110 7.04 -12.82 -14.72
C ARG A 110 6.62 -11.43 -15.21
N LEU A 111 5.33 -11.10 -15.12
CA LEU A 111 4.79 -9.81 -15.51
C LEU A 111 5.41 -8.70 -14.65
N VAL A 112 5.35 -8.85 -13.33
CA VAL A 112 5.84 -7.83 -12.38
C VAL A 112 7.34 -7.60 -12.53
N ARG A 113 8.12 -8.67 -12.67
CA ARG A 113 9.57 -8.60 -12.88
C ARG A 113 9.91 -7.86 -14.18
N GLY A 114 9.25 -8.19 -15.30
CA GLY A 114 9.49 -7.52 -16.58
C GLY A 114 9.22 -6.01 -16.50
N ILE A 115 8.18 -5.59 -15.78
CA ILE A 115 7.89 -4.17 -15.56
C ILE A 115 8.93 -3.54 -14.61
N ALA A 116 9.28 -4.22 -13.51
CA ALA A 116 10.27 -3.73 -12.55
C ALA A 116 11.68 -3.57 -13.17
N GLU A 117 12.01 -4.39 -14.15
CA GLU A 117 13.26 -4.27 -14.93
C GLU A 117 13.20 -3.11 -15.93
N ALA A 118 12.02 -2.81 -16.47
CA ALA A 118 11.83 -1.73 -17.45
C ALA A 118 11.77 -0.34 -16.81
N VAL A 119 11.32 -0.22 -15.56
CA VAL A 119 11.36 1.05 -14.81
C VAL A 119 12.49 1.02 -13.79
N ALA A 120 13.36 2.01 -13.79
CA ALA A 120 14.46 2.13 -12.82
C ALA A 120 13.97 2.60 -11.43
N LYS A 121 12.80 2.10 -10.98
CA LYS A 121 12.12 2.49 -9.73
C LYS A 121 11.59 1.27 -8.99
N PRO A 122 11.45 1.34 -7.65
CA PRO A 122 10.71 0.33 -6.90
C PRO A 122 9.26 0.27 -7.39
N VAL A 123 8.72 -0.94 -7.51
CA VAL A 123 7.33 -1.15 -7.95
C VAL A 123 6.46 -1.65 -6.80
N LEU A 124 5.21 -1.20 -6.75
CA LEU A 124 4.17 -1.76 -5.91
C LEU A 124 3.18 -2.53 -6.79
N ALA A 125 2.81 -3.73 -6.39
CA ALA A 125 1.92 -4.58 -7.18
C ALA A 125 0.50 -4.61 -6.59
N MET A 126 -0.52 -4.29 -7.42
CA MET A 126 -1.92 -4.44 -7.01
C MET A 126 -2.38 -5.87 -7.26
N ILE A 127 -2.79 -6.51 -6.16
CA ILE A 127 -3.36 -7.86 -6.15
C ILE A 127 -4.88 -7.71 -6.11
N GLU A 128 -5.50 -7.86 -7.27
CA GLU A 128 -6.91 -7.52 -7.50
C GLU A 128 -7.64 -8.52 -8.40
N THR A 129 -7.05 -9.71 -8.55
CA THR A 129 -7.65 -10.83 -9.27
C THR A 129 -7.39 -12.13 -8.52
N ALA A 130 -8.22 -13.15 -8.73
CA ALA A 130 -8.01 -14.47 -8.17
C ALA A 130 -6.65 -15.05 -8.57
N ALA A 131 -6.24 -14.87 -9.84
CA ALA A 131 -4.92 -15.28 -10.32
C ALA A 131 -3.79 -14.56 -9.58
N GLY A 132 -3.92 -13.26 -9.35
CA GLY A 132 -2.97 -12.46 -8.58
C GLY A 132 -2.85 -12.92 -7.13
N VAL A 133 -3.98 -13.21 -6.47
CA VAL A 133 -4.00 -13.74 -5.10
C VAL A 133 -3.25 -15.08 -5.03
N LEU A 134 -3.53 -16.01 -5.94
CA LEU A 134 -2.86 -17.31 -5.99
C LEU A 134 -1.36 -17.22 -6.31
N ALA A 135 -0.93 -16.17 -7.01
CA ALA A 135 0.46 -15.90 -7.36
C ALA A 135 1.15 -14.91 -6.39
N ALA A 136 0.47 -14.40 -5.36
CA ALA A 136 0.91 -13.27 -4.54
C ALA A 136 2.31 -13.48 -3.91
N SER A 137 2.63 -14.68 -3.45
CA SER A 137 3.95 -14.99 -2.87
C SER A 137 5.09 -14.79 -3.90
N GLN A 138 4.90 -15.30 -5.12
CA GLN A 138 5.88 -15.16 -6.18
C GLN A 138 5.99 -13.71 -6.69
N ILE A 139 4.88 -12.97 -6.69
CA ILE A 139 4.82 -11.55 -7.04
C ILE A 139 5.56 -10.72 -5.99
N ALA A 140 5.40 -11.03 -4.71
CA ALA A 140 6.04 -10.33 -3.61
C ALA A 140 7.56 -10.30 -3.72
N ASP A 141 8.18 -11.38 -4.23
CA ASP A 141 9.63 -11.46 -4.46
C ASP A 141 10.16 -10.47 -5.53
N CYS A 142 9.25 -9.88 -6.29
CA CYS A 142 9.58 -9.01 -7.44
C CYS A 142 9.22 -7.53 -7.22
N CYS A 143 8.68 -7.16 -6.07
CA CYS A 143 8.20 -5.81 -5.82
C CYS A 143 8.58 -5.29 -4.42
N ALA A 144 8.33 -4.01 -4.16
CA ALA A 144 8.62 -3.36 -2.89
C ALA A 144 7.42 -3.37 -1.92
N GLY A 145 6.22 -3.71 -2.39
CA GLY A 145 5.02 -3.80 -1.58
C GLY A 145 3.83 -4.32 -2.37
N LEU A 146 2.84 -4.85 -1.66
CA LEU A 146 1.58 -5.32 -2.22
C LEU A 146 0.43 -4.38 -1.84
N ILE A 147 -0.49 -4.15 -2.76
CA ILE A 147 -1.72 -3.37 -2.55
C ILE A 147 -2.91 -4.29 -2.86
N ALA A 148 -3.86 -4.41 -1.96
CA ALA A 148 -5.10 -5.12 -2.22
C ALA A 148 -6.05 -4.26 -3.06
N GLY A 149 -6.43 -4.70 -4.27
CA GLY A 149 -7.45 -4.05 -5.09
C GLY A 149 -8.81 -4.70 -4.85
N THR A 150 -9.48 -4.29 -3.79
CA THR A 150 -10.68 -4.98 -3.30
C THR A 150 -11.89 -4.88 -4.21
N ASN A 151 -12.04 -3.81 -4.99
CA ASN A 151 -13.14 -3.64 -5.93
C ASN A 151 -13.04 -4.64 -7.10
N ASP A 152 -11.88 -4.65 -7.76
CA ASP A 152 -11.62 -5.54 -8.88
C ASP A 152 -11.60 -7.01 -8.46
N LEU A 153 -11.03 -7.31 -7.28
CA LEU A 153 -11.05 -8.66 -6.72
C LEU A 153 -12.49 -9.17 -6.51
N ARG A 154 -13.38 -8.32 -6.02
CA ARG A 154 -14.79 -8.68 -5.86
C ARG A 154 -15.47 -8.95 -7.20
N ALA A 155 -15.17 -8.12 -8.20
CA ALA A 155 -15.68 -8.29 -9.56
C ALA A 155 -15.13 -9.58 -10.20
N ASP A 156 -13.84 -9.85 -10.07
CA ASP A 156 -13.18 -11.06 -10.60
C ASP A 156 -13.73 -12.34 -9.96
N LEU A 157 -14.01 -12.30 -8.66
CA LEU A 157 -14.67 -13.38 -7.91
C LEU A 157 -16.18 -13.48 -8.19
N ARG A 158 -16.75 -12.56 -8.99
CA ARG A 158 -18.19 -12.50 -9.33
C ARG A 158 -19.10 -12.44 -8.11
N LEU A 159 -18.66 -11.70 -7.08
CA LEU A 159 -19.47 -11.55 -5.88
C LEU A 159 -20.69 -10.65 -6.16
N PRO A 160 -21.81 -10.87 -5.44
CA PRO A 160 -22.94 -9.94 -5.47
C PRO A 160 -22.52 -8.51 -5.11
N LEU A 161 -23.19 -7.49 -5.67
CA LEU A 161 -22.84 -6.09 -5.43
C LEU A 161 -22.99 -5.67 -3.96
N ASP A 162 -23.90 -6.29 -3.24
CA ASP A 162 -24.15 -6.09 -1.81
C ASP A 162 -23.31 -6.98 -0.89
N ALA A 163 -22.43 -7.81 -1.45
CA ALA A 163 -21.56 -8.67 -0.65
C ALA A 163 -20.72 -7.84 0.33
N THR A 164 -20.63 -8.29 1.56
CA THR A 164 -19.75 -7.71 2.58
C THR A 164 -18.28 -7.95 2.27
N ARG A 165 -17.38 -7.54 3.18
CA ARG A 165 -15.94 -7.80 3.05
C ARG A 165 -15.56 -9.27 3.34
N GLU A 166 -16.42 -10.01 4.07
CA GLU A 166 -16.15 -11.36 4.52
C GLU A 166 -15.70 -12.33 3.41
N PRO A 167 -16.37 -12.40 2.24
CA PRO A 167 -15.98 -13.35 1.17
C PRO A 167 -14.56 -13.18 0.65
N ILE A 168 -13.96 -12.00 0.78
CA ILE A 168 -12.57 -11.74 0.33
C ILE A 168 -11.54 -11.84 1.47
N SER A 169 -11.94 -12.17 2.70
CA SER A 169 -11.05 -12.17 3.87
C SER A 169 -9.87 -13.13 3.72
N THR A 170 -10.10 -14.31 3.14
CA THR A 170 -9.02 -15.27 2.84
C THR A 170 -8.02 -14.70 1.84
N ALA A 171 -8.47 -14.05 0.79
CA ALA A 171 -7.61 -13.42 -0.21
C ALA A 171 -6.78 -12.29 0.42
N LEU A 172 -7.39 -11.45 1.26
CA LEU A 172 -6.69 -10.40 1.99
C LEU A 172 -5.60 -10.97 2.92
N GLN A 173 -5.90 -12.06 3.62
CA GLN A 173 -4.93 -12.72 4.49
C GLN A 173 -3.79 -13.35 3.67
N MET A 174 -4.06 -13.92 2.49
CA MET A 174 -3.03 -14.44 1.59
C MET A 174 -2.09 -13.34 1.08
N ILE A 175 -2.62 -12.15 0.77
CA ILE A 175 -1.80 -10.98 0.39
C ILE A 175 -0.85 -10.59 1.53
N VAL A 176 -1.36 -10.51 2.76
CA VAL A 176 -0.54 -10.20 3.94
C VAL A 176 0.53 -11.28 4.17
N LEU A 177 0.17 -12.55 4.10
CA LEU A 177 1.12 -13.67 4.24
C LEU A 177 2.23 -13.60 3.19
N ALA A 178 1.87 -13.34 1.93
CA ALA A 178 2.82 -13.19 0.83
C ALA A 178 3.80 -12.03 1.08
N ALA A 179 3.28 -10.87 1.50
CA ALA A 179 4.10 -9.70 1.81
C ALA A 179 5.06 -9.97 2.97
N ARG A 180 4.59 -10.64 4.03
CA ARG A 180 5.44 -10.97 5.20
C ARG A 180 6.51 -12.01 4.87
N ALA A 181 6.20 -12.99 4.00
CA ALA A 181 7.19 -13.97 3.54
C ALA A 181 8.35 -13.32 2.77
N ALA A 182 8.09 -12.24 2.02
CA ALA A 182 9.07 -11.47 1.27
C ALA A 182 9.66 -10.27 2.04
N ASP A 183 9.25 -10.05 3.30
CA ASP A 183 9.63 -8.90 4.14
C ASP A 183 9.36 -7.55 3.46
N ILE A 184 8.15 -7.39 2.90
CA ILE A 184 7.67 -6.16 2.26
C ILE A 184 6.36 -5.68 2.86
N ALA A 185 6.03 -4.40 2.62
CA ALA A 185 4.79 -3.79 3.10
C ALA A 185 3.56 -4.30 2.35
N ALA A 186 2.41 -4.34 3.06
CA ALA A 186 1.10 -4.67 2.52
C ALA A 186 0.09 -3.55 2.83
N PHE A 187 -0.65 -3.13 1.82
CA PHE A 187 -1.65 -2.07 1.93
C PHE A 187 -3.04 -2.61 1.61
N ASP A 188 -3.98 -2.28 2.48
CA ASP A 188 -5.39 -2.64 2.32
C ASP A 188 -6.05 -1.87 1.19
N GLY A 189 -7.19 -2.38 0.69
CA GLY A 189 -7.95 -1.79 -0.40
C GLY A 189 -8.74 -0.55 0.01
N VAL A 190 -9.42 0.06 -0.97
CA VAL A 190 -10.21 1.27 -0.80
C VAL A 190 -11.51 1.02 -0.05
N PHE A 191 -12.05 2.08 0.56
CA PHE A 191 -13.41 2.14 1.11
C PHE A 191 -14.22 3.17 0.31
N ASN A 192 -15.31 2.73 -0.32
CA ASN A 192 -15.99 3.51 -1.34
C ASN A 192 -16.99 4.55 -0.79
N SER A 193 -17.49 4.39 0.44
CA SER A 193 -18.41 5.36 1.03
C SER A 193 -17.64 6.56 1.60
N LEU A 194 -17.81 7.73 0.98
CA LEU A 194 -17.06 8.95 1.35
C LEU A 194 -17.60 9.63 2.61
N GLU A 195 -18.85 9.37 2.97
CA GLU A 195 -19.55 10.03 4.10
C GLU A 195 -19.60 9.12 5.34
N ASP A 196 -19.40 7.82 5.19
CA ASP A 196 -19.44 6.84 6.28
C ASP A 196 -18.09 6.71 6.98
N VAL A 197 -17.81 7.64 7.88
CA VAL A 197 -16.55 7.68 8.65
C VAL A 197 -16.45 6.51 9.64
N GLU A 198 -17.57 6.07 10.23
CA GLU A 198 -17.56 4.95 11.18
C GLU A 198 -17.30 3.62 10.47
N GLY A 199 -17.95 3.38 9.34
CA GLY A 199 -17.68 2.22 8.50
C GLY A 199 -16.23 2.20 7.98
N PHE A 200 -15.71 3.36 7.58
CA PHE A 200 -14.29 3.49 7.18
C PHE A 200 -13.35 3.07 8.33
N LEU A 201 -13.58 3.59 9.54
CA LEU A 201 -12.75 3.26 10.71
C LEU A 201 -12.82 1.77 11.04
N ALA A 202 -14.02 1.21 11.08
CA ALA A 202 -14.20 -0.22 11.36
C ALA A 202 -13.46 -1.10 10.35
N GLU A 203 -13.51 -0.76 9.05
CA GLU A 203 -12.80 -1.49 8.01
C GLU A 203 -11.28 -1.29 8.10
N ALA A 204 -10.80 -0.08 8.35
CA ALA A 204 -9.38 0.22 8.51
C ALA A 204 -8.75 -0.52 9.71
N GLU A 205 -9.45 -0.54 10.85
CA GLU A 205 -9.04 -1.31 12.02
C GLU A 205 -9.06 -2.83 11.75
N ALA A 206 -10.06 -3.33 11.01
CA ALA A 206 -10.09 -4.72 10.59
C ALA A 206 -8.90 -5.06 9.67
N GLY A 207 -8.55 -4.18 8.73
CA GLY A 207 -7.35 -4.30 7.89
C GLY A 207 -6.07 -4.34 8.73
N ARG A 208 -5.92 -3.45 9.70
CA ARG A 208 -4.79 -3.47 10.65
C ARG A 208 -4.72 -4.79 11.42
N ARG A 209 -5.86 -5.33 11.89
CA ARG A 209 -5.91 -6.63 12.60
C ARG A 209 -5.54 -7.81 11.70
N LEU A 210 -5.78 -7.73 10.38
CA LEU A 210 -5.31 -8.71 9.40
C LEU A 210 -3.79 -8.62 9.18
N GLY A 211 -3.15 -7.51 9.58
CA GLY A 211 -1.71 -7.31 9.47
C GLY A 211 -1.30 -6.39 8.33
N PHE A 212 -2.21 -5.64 7.71
CA PHE A 212 -1.85 -4.58 6.77
C PHE A 212 -1.10 -3.43 7.48
N ASP A 213 -0.20 -2.77 6.76
CA ASP A 213 0.58 -1.63 7.25
C ASP A 213 -0.15 -0.30 7.06
N GLY A 214 -1.02 -0.23 6.06
CA GLY A 214 -1.79 0.95 5.70
C GLY A 214 -2.94 0.60 4.77
N LYS A 215 -3.55 1.63 4.19
CA LYS A 215 -4.76 1.50 3.36
C LYS A 215 -4.76 2.46 2.19
N SER A 216 -5.29 2.01 1.05
CA SER A 216 -5.59 2.86 -0.10
C SER A 216 -6.79 3.76 0.20
N LEU A 217 -6.66 5.05 -0.13
CA LEU A 217 -7.65 6.08 0.09
C LEU A 217 -8.04 6.73 -1.24
N ILE A 218 -9.30 7.13 -1.38
CA ILE A 218 -9.83 7.80 -2.57
C ILE A 218 -10.30 9.24 -2.30
N HIS A 219 -10.21 9.69 -1.04
CA HIS A 219 -10.58 11.05 -0.66
C HIS A 219 -9.72 11.56 0.50
N PRO A 220 -9.33 12.85 0.53
CA PRO A 220 -8.53 13.43 1.61
C PRO A 220 -9.16 13.30 3.01
N ASN A 221 -10.50 13.31 3.11
CA ASN A 221 -11.20 13.14 4.40
C ASN A 221 -10.93 11.79 5.07
N GLN A 222 -10.45 10.80 4.31
CA GLN A 222 -10.11 9.47 4.82
C GLN A 222 -8.72 9.44 5.48
N ILE A 223 -7.87 10.45 5.30
CA ILE A 223 -6.47 10.45 5.78
C ILE A 223 -6.43 10.43 7.32
N ALA A 224 -7.08 11.39 7.98
CA ALA A 224 -7.04 11.48 9.44
C ALA A 224 -7.63 10.23 10.13
N PRO A 225 -8.80 9.70 9.73
CA PRO A 225 -9.29 8.44 10.29
C PRO A 225 -8.39 7.25 9.95
N CYS A 226 -7.76 7.19 8.78
CA CYS A 226 -6.80 6.16 8.44
C CYS A 226 -5.57 6.19 9.37
N HIS A 227 -4.98 7.35 9.55
CA HIS A 227 -3.84 7.53 10.46
C HIS A 227 -4.19 7.10 11.88
N ARG A 228 -5.39 7.44 12.37
CA ARG A 228 -5.88 7.01 13.70
C ARG A 228 -6.01 5.48 13.80
N ALA A 229 -6.60 4.84 12.78
CA ALA A 229 -6.81 3.39 12.78
C ALA A 229 -5.50 2.60 12.74
N PHE A 230 -4.51 3.08 12.01
CA PHE A 230 -3.21 2.40 11.85
C PHE A 230 -2.17 2.83 12.89
N ALA A 231 -2.39 3.86 13.69
CA ALA A 231 -1.52 4.23 14.79
C ALA A 231 -1.69 3.27 15.97
N PRO A 232 -0.62 2.96 16.71
CA PRO A 232 -0.74 2.26 17.97
C PRO A 232 -1.47 3.12 19.01
N SER A 233 -2.36 2.52 19.79
CA SER A 233 -2.98 3.17 20.94
C SER A 233 -1.97 3.40 22.06
N SER A 234 -2.28 4.35 22.97
CA SER A 234 -1.44 4.57 24.17
C SER A 234 -1.26 3.29 25.00
N ALA A 235 -2.32 2.51 25.15
CA ALA A 235 -2.27 1.24 25.88
C ALA A 235 -1.34 0.22 25.21
N GLU A 236 -1.33 0.12 23.85
CA GLU A 236 -0.40 -0.73 23.13
C GLU A 236 1.06 -0.25 23.30
N VAL A 237 1.28 1.05 23.27
CA VAL A 237 2.62 1.64 23.48
C VAL A 237 3.12 1.38 24.89
N ASP A 238 2.29 1.60 25.92
CA ASP A 238 2.68 1.38 27.32
C ASP A 238 2.95 -0.11 27.60
N ARG A 239 2.11 -1.01 27.08
CA ARG A 239 2.34 -2.45 27.13
C ARG A 239 3.64 -2.84 26.42
N ALA A 240 3.91 -2.26 25.25
CA ALA A 240 5.12 -2.56 24.49
C ALA A 240 6.38 -2.12 25.25
N LYS A 241 6.38 -0.95 25.91
CA LYS A 241 7.48 -0.50 26.78
C LYS A 241 7.72 -1.46 27.92
N ALA A 242 6.67 -1.76 28.68
CA ALA A 242 6.76 -2.66 29.82
C ALA A 242 7.27 -4.06 29.45
N LEU A 243 6.84 -4.57 28.28
CA LEU A 243 7.28 -5.87 27.77
C LEU A 243 8.76 -5.87 27.37
N VAL A 244 9.24 -4.80 26.72
CA VAL A 244 10.66 -4.67 26.36
C VAL A 244 11.54 -4.56 27.61
N GLU A 245 11.08 -3.83 28.64
CA GLU A 245 11.80 -3.69 29.92
C GLU A 245 11.84 -5.00 30.72
N ALA A 246 10.78 -5.79 30.71
CA ALA A 246 10.67 -7.02 31.47
C ALA A 246 11.46 -8.20 30.88
N PHE A 247 11.92 -8.10 29.63
CA PHE A 247 12.56 -9.21 28.93
C PHE A 247 14.08 -9.23 29.11
N HIS A 248 14.62 -10.33 29.66
CA HIS A 248 16.05 -10.52 29.93
C HIS A 248 16.70 -11.64 29.12
N GLY A 249 15.97 -12.32 28.22
CA GLY A 249 16.62 -13.20 27.23
C GLY A 249 16.21 -14.66 27.24
N GLY A 250 14.99 -15.00 27.59
CA GLY A 250 14.49 -16.38 27.55
C GLY A 250 12.99 -16.45 27.45
N ALA A 251 12.40 -17.58 27.83
CA ALA A 251 10.96 -17.65 28.08
C ALA A 251 10.70 -17.13 29.50
N GLU A 252 10.00 -16.03 29.63
CA GLU A 252 9.79 -15.33 30.90
C GLU A 252 8.30 -15.08 31.15
N ARG A 253 7.95 -14.93 32.45
CA ARG A 253 6.57 -14.58 32.81
C ARG A 253 6.39 -13.06 32.81
N PHE A 254 5.39 -12.56 32.08
CA PHE A 254 4.93 -11.18 32.08
C PHE A 254 3.45 -11.13 32.44
N GLY A 255 3.12 -10.75 33.65
CA GLY A 255 1.76 -10.86 34.17
C GLY A 255 1.27 -12.31 34.20
N ASN A 256 0.23 -12.61 33.42
CA ASN A 256 -0.32 -13.95 33.25
C ASN A 256 0.10 -14.64 31.95
N GLU A 257 1.00 -14.04 31.19
CA GLU A 257 1.44 -14.52 29.89
C GLU A 257 2.91 -14.95 29.94
N MET A 258 3.27 -15.88 29.05
CA MET A 258 4.67 -16.19 28.78
C MET A 258 5.13 -15.28 27.64
N ILE A 259 6.26 -14.61 27.79
CA ILE A 259 6.90 -13.81 26.76
C ILE A 259 8.20 -14.43 26.32
N GLU A 260 8.49 -14.27 25.03
CA GLU A 260 9.68 -14.74 24.37
C GLU A 260 10.19 -13.64 23.42
N ARG A 261 11.33 -13.85 22.79
CA ARG A 261 11.97 -12.90 21.88
C ARG A 261 11.01 -12.34 20.81
N MET A 262 10.14 -13.18 20.22
CA MET A 262 9.18 -12.74 19.19
C MET A 262 8.21 -11.67 19.70
N HIS A 263 7.81 -11.73 20.97
CA HIS A 263 6.94 -10.74 21.61
C HIS A 263 7.66 -9.40 21.78
N VAL A 264 8.94 -9.43 22.11
CA VAL A 264 9.79 -8.21 22.23
C VAL A 264 10.01 -7.58 20.87
N GLU A 265 10.24 -8.36 19.83
CA GLU A 265 10.37 -7.86 18.45
C GLU A 265 9.06 -7.21 17.96
N ALA A 266 7.91 -7.81 18.30
CA ALA A 266 6.61 -7.21 18.04
C ALA A 266 6.42 -5.89 18.81
N ALA A 267 6.77 -5.85 20.10
CA ALA A 267 6.71 -4.64 20.91
C ALA A 267 7.60 -3.53 20.36
N ARG A 268 8.81 -3.83 19.93
CA ARG A 268 9.71 -2.86 19.30
C ARG A 268 9.14 -2.28 18.00
N ARG A 269 8.43 -3.10 17.18
CA ARG A 269 7.72 -2.59 15.99
C ARG A 269 6.60 -1.61 16.36
N VAL A 270 5.84 -1.90 17.43
CA VAL A 270 4.83 -0.97 17.98
C VAL A 270 5.46 0.36 18.37
N LEU A 271 6.57 0.31 19.15
CA LEU A 271 7.28 1.52 19.60
C LEU A 271 7.85 2.33 18.42
N LYS A 272 8.46 1.66 17.44
CA LYS A 272 8.94 2.33 16.22
C LYS A 272 7.80 3.05 15.49
N ARG A 273 6.63 2.41 15.36
CA ARG A 273 5.47 3.00 14.70
C ARG A 273 4.84 4.15 15.49
N ALA A 274 4.92 4.13 16.81
CA ALA A 274 4.44 5.21 17.68
C ALA A 274 5.32 6.47 17.64
N SER A 275 6.57 6.37 17.19
CA SER A 275 7.51 7.50 17.07
C SER A 275 7.44 8.21 15.70
N GLN A 276 6.60 7.75 14.81
CA GLN A 276 6.34 8.32 13.47
C GLN A 276 5.06 9.17 13.47
#